data_d04b649da24d6678e2800bb65f5789e3
#
_entry.id   d04b649da24d6678e2800bb65f5789e3
#
_cell.length_a   1.000
_cell.length_b   1.000
_cell.length_c   1.000
_cell.angle_alpha   90.00
_cell.angle_beta   90.00
_cell.angle_gamma   90.00
#
_symmetry.space_group_name_H-M   'P 1'
#
loop_
_entity.id
_entity.type
_entity.pdbx_description
1 polymer ?
#
loop_
_entity_poly.entity_id
_entity_poly.type
_entity_poly.pdbx_seq_one_letter_code
_entity_poly.pdbx_strand_id
1 'polypeptide(L)'
;MKNQKIEKLNEICRILGKKVYFVGGKVRDELAGLKGNSDVDLTGEALGEEFAEAVKKAGLTVLATYKHTGTCLFELNGKKTEYTSFRKESYVGDSHTPACVTFGADVNQDALRRDFKCNAVYMNVVTGEITDPLGGIDDVKERRLTTCRLPEETFGEDGLRLLRLIRFAAELGFTPDEKTKEGAKANARMIRGISAERVFAELTAILNADEKYETGTPENVYDALVLAADTGVLKEILPELYSGRGMPQPEEYHKYDVLTHTFKCVYYAEREIRLAALLHDAGKPYAYATQGNFHGHEKYGEEIARSILTRLKAPKSTIERTCRLVRLHMEDSDLLEKENKVRQKIVDNADIFDDLMKLKIADMKACRDETAKSCKTAVKWVEIKEKMEREGAPFKVSDLAVNGKDLADAGYKGEEIGKKLEELFRECVITPSMNDRDVILKRLKRKKIKKDCR
;
A
#
# COMPACT_ATOMS: atom_id res chain seq x y z
N MET A 1 25.36 -7.70 -19.51
CA MET A 1 24.24 -6.74 -19.36
C MET A 1 24.63 -5.42 -18.68
N LYS A 2 25.34 -5.39 -17.53
CA LYS A 2 25.80 -4.11 -16.92
C LYS A 2 26.71 -3.31 -17.86
N ASN A 3 27.65 -3.93 -18.56
CA ASN A 3 28.57 -3.25 -19.48
C ASN A 3 27.84 -2.57 -20.67
N GLN A 4 26.89 -3.25 -21.31
CA GLN A 4 26.14 -2.69 -22.43
C GLN A 4 25.30 -1.43 -22.07
N LYS A 5 24.81 -1.39 -20.84
CA LYS A 5 24.03 -0.23 -20.34
C LYS A 5 24.93 1.00 -20.21
N ILE A 6 26.12 0.81 -19.68
CA ILE A 6 27.13 1.88 -19.53
C ILE A 6 27.66 2.33 -20.89
N GLU A 7 27.88 1.42 -21.83
CA GLU A 7 28.35 1.73 -23.18
C GLU A 7 27.39 2.65 -23.94
N LYS A 8 26.09 2.36 -23.90
CA LYS A 8 25.07 3.22 -24.55
C LYS A 8 24.97 4.58 -23.92
N LEU A 9 25.04 4.68 -22.58
CA LEU A 9 25.07 5.99 -21.90
C LEU A 9 26.33 6.78 -22.23
N ASN A 10 27.49 6.12 -22.31
CA ASN A 10 28.75 6.74 -22.72
C ASN A 10 28.67 7.27 -24.16
N GLU A 11 28.00 6.54 -25.06
CA GLU A 11 27.76 6.97 -26.43
C GLU A 11 26.90 8.27 -26.48
N ILE A 12 25.82 8.30 -25.69
CA ILE A 12 24.96 9.49 -25.53
C ILE A 12 25.78 10.69 -25.02
N CYS A 13 26.57 10.48 -23.95
CA CYS A 13 27.43 11.53 -23.38
C CYS A 13 28.45 12.09 -24.43
N ARG A 14 29.03 11.20 -25.26
CA ARG A 14 29.95 11.59 -26.31
C ARG A 14 29.26 12.42 -27.42
N ILE A 15 28.04 12.03 -27.80
CA ILE A 15 27.24 12.76 -28.79
C ILE A 15 26.85 14.16 -28.26
N LEU A 16 26.49 14.22 -26.96
CA LEU A 16 26.12 15.47 -26.30
C LEU A 16 27.29 16.46 -26.12
N GLY A 17 28.50 15.94 -25.85
CA GLY A 17 29.64 16.75 -25.41
C GLY A 17 29.43 17.48 -24.10
N LYS A 18 28.44 17.05 -23.28
CA LYS A 18 28.05 17.63 -21.98
C LYS A 18 28.06 16.55 -20.87
N LYS A 19 28.25 16.99 -19.64
CA LYS A 19 28.26 16.07 -18.49
C LYS A 19 26.85 15.57 -18.17
N VAL A 20 26.77 14.26 -17.92
CA VAL A 20 25.56 13.57 -17.47
C VAL A 20 25.90 12.79 -16.20
N TYR A 21 24.99 12.78 -15.25
CA TYR A 21 25.17 12.15 -13.94
C TYR A 21 24.03 11.20 -13.63
N PHE A 22 24.34 10.10 -12.97
CA PHE A 22 23.38 9.38 -12.15
C PHE A 22 23.10 10.20 -10.90
N VAL A 23 21.87 10.11 -10.38
CA VAL A 23 21.45 10.86 -9.19
C VAL A 23 20.33 10.12 -8.46
N GLY A 24 19.99 10.56 -7.27
CA GLY A 24 18.86 10.02 -6.51
C GLY A 24 19.09 8.62 -5.97
N GLY A 25 18.05 7.78 -6.01
CA GLY A 25 18.08 6.44 -5.43
C GLY A 25 19.23 5.57 -5.89
N LYS A 26 19.59 5.65 -7.18
CA LYS A 26 20.68 4.84 -7.76
C LYS A 26 22.04 5.09 -7.07
N VAL A 27 22.40 6.36 -6.88
CA VAL A 27 23.69 6.72 -6.28
C VAL A 27 23.68 6.47 -4.78
N ARG A 28 22.60 6.88 -4.09
CA ARG A 28 22.41 6.61 -2.67
C ARG A 28 22.53 5.12 -2.35
N ASP A 29 21.82 4.27 -3.10
CA ASP A 29 21.77 2.84 -2.82
C ASP A 29 23.12 2.16 -3.05
N GLU A 30 23.86 2.61 -4.08
CA GLU A 30 25.23 2.14 -4.33
C GLU A 30 26.19 2.50 -3.19
N LEU A 31 26.09 3.75 -2.70
CA LEU A 31 26.87 4.24 -1.54
C LEU A 31 26.50 3.53 -0.21
N ALA A 32 25.22 3.23 -0.04
CA ALA A 32 24.70 2.52 1.14
C ALA A 32 24.92 0.99 1.08
N GLY A 33 25.38 0.45 -0.04
CA GLY A 33 25.48 -1.00 -0.25
C GLY A 33 24.14 -1.71 -0.30
N LEU A 34 23.05 -0.98 -0.60
CA LEU A 34 21.70 -1.52 -0.66
C LEU A 34 21.51 -2.26 -2.00
N LYS A 35 21.00 -3.48 -1.90
CA LYS A 35 20.53 -4.24 -3.05
C LYS A 35 19.05 -4.07 -3.22
N GLY A 36 18.64 -3.30 -4.21
CA GLY A 36 17.25 -3.03 -4.53
C GLY A 36 17.07 -2.75 -6.02
N ASN A 37 15.83 -2.54 -6.41
CA ASN A 37 15.44 -2.27 -7.80
C ASN A 37 15.18 -0.75 -7.97
N SER A 38 16.22 0.07 -7.70
CA SER A 38 16.10 1.52 -7.90
C SER A 38 16.00 1.87 -9.37
N ASP A 39 15.09 2.78 -9.68
CA ASP A 39 15.02 3.40 -10.99
C ASP A 39 16.33 4.15 -11.29
N VAL A 40 16.66 4.26 -12.57
CA VAL A 40 17.84 4.97 -13.02
C VAL A 40 17.43 6.36 -13.41
N ASP A 41 17.72 7.32 -12.55
CA ASP A 41 17.53 8.73 -12.81
C ASP A 41 18.83 9.36 -13.28
N LEU A 42 18.76 10.07 -14.39
CA LEU A 42 19.86 10.83 -14.97
C LEU A 42 19.58 12.33 -14.91
N THR A 43 20.63 13.09 -14.74
CA THR A 43 20.54 14.55 -14.79
C THR A 43 21.81 15.15 -15.41
N GLY A 44 21.76 16.40 -15.83
CA GLY A 44 22.93 17.04 -16.42
C GLY A 44 22.69 18.40 -17.05
N GLU A 45 23.71 18.90 -17.73
CA GLU A 45 23.78 20.25 -18.29
C GLU A 45 22.95 20.42 -19.58
N ALA A 46 22.63 19.31 -20.27
CA ALA A 46 21.89 19.36 -21.54
C ALA A 46 20.41 19.67 -21.28
N LEU A 47 19.76 20.38 -22.18
CA LEU A 47 18.31 20.47 -22.17
C LEU A 47 17.68 19.12 -22.51
N GLY A 48 16.48 18.85 -21.99
CA GLY A 48 15.80 17.58 -22.24
C GLY A 48 15.60 17.26 -23.72
N GLU A 49 15.41 18.28 -24.57
CA GLU A 49 15.30 18.13 -25.99
C GLU A 49 16.66 17.79 -26.66
N GLU A 50 17.74 18.43 -26.22
CA GLU A 50 19.10 18.12 -26.69
C GLU A 50 19.47 16.67 -26.31
N PHE A 51 19.12 16.26 -25.09
CA PHE A 51 19.33 14.90 -24.63
C PHE A 51 18.51 13.89 -25.44
N ALA A 52 17.24 14.19 -25.74
CA ALA A 52 16.39 13.34 -26.57
C ALA A 52 16.97 13.13 -27.98
N GLU A 53 17.55 14.18 -28.59
CA GLU A 53 18.22 14.06 -29.91
C GLU A 53 19.48 13.18 -29.83
N ALA A 54 20.26 13.28 -28.76
CA ALA A 54 21.41 12.40 -28.55
C ALA A 54 21.00 10.95 -28.35
N VAL A 55 19.91 10.69 -27.60
CA VAL A 55 19.31 9.34 -27.41
C VAL A 55 18.91 8.72 -28.75
N LYS A 56 18.24 9.50 -29.65
CA LYS A 56 17.87 9.03 -30.99
C LYS A 56 19.10 8.76 -31.87
N LYS A 57 20.13 9.60 -31.82
CA LYS A 57 21.39 9.41 -32.57
C LYS A 57 22.16 8.19 -32.08
N ALA A 58 22.04 7.83 -30.78
CA ALA A 58 22.61 6.60 -30.21
C ALA A 58 21.78 5.35 -30.55
N GLY A 59 20.70 5.47 -31.34
CA GLY A 59 19.85 4.37 -31.78
C GLY A 59 18.89 3.87 -30.70
N LEU A 60 18.52 4.70 -29.71
CA LEU A 60 17.58 4.36 -28.65
C LEU A 60 16.21 5.06 -28.85
N THR A 61 15.18 4.50 -28.27
CA THR A 61 13.80 4.98 -28.37
C THR A 61 13.50 6.05 -27.33
N VAL A 62 13.14 7.26 -27.77
CA VAL A 62 12.58 8.30 -26.90
C VAL A 62 11.08 8.04 -26.74
N LEU A 63 10.62 7.92 -25.48
CA LEU A 63 9.21 7.65 -25.14
C LEU A 63 8.41 8.94 -25.01
N ALA A 64 8.98 9.96 -24.36
CA ALA A 64 8.36 11.28 -24.20
C ALA A 64 9.40 12.36 -23.88
N THR A 65 9.06 13.62 -24.19
CA THR A 65 9.85 14.79 -23.84
C THR A 65 8.93 15.86 -23.26
N TYR A 66 9.28 16.38 -22.09
CA TYR A 66 8.52 17.40 -21.37
C TYR A 66 9.34 18.69 -21.28
N LYS A 67 9.03 19.64 -22.16
CA LYS A 67 9.78 20.92 -22.27
C LYS A 67 9.79 21.72 -20.99
N HIS A 68 8.63 21.84 -20.32
CA HIS A 68 8.48 22.65 -19.12
C HIS A 68 9.33 22.17 -17.94
N THR A 69 9.61 20.86 -17.86
CA THR A 69 10.43 20.28 -16.80
C THR A 69 11.84 19.92 -17.25
N GLY A 70 12.15 20.06 -18.55
CA GLY A 70 13.41 19.64 -19.14
C GLY A 70 13.64 18.12 -19.03
N THR A 71 12.56 17.33 -19.09
CA THR A 71 12.61 15.89 -18.86
C THR A 71 12.53 15.13 -20.19
N CYS A 72 13.37 14.11 -20.35
CA CYS A 72 13.32 13.13 -21.43
C CYS A 72 13.14 11.73 -20.85
N LEU A 73 12.08 11.06 -21.28
CA LEU A 73 11.85 9.63 -21.00
C LEU A 73 12.29 8.80 -22.19
N PHE A 74 13.11 7.80 -21.97
CA PHE A 74 13.60 6.93 -23.02
C PHE A 74 13.74 5.48 -22.54
N GLU A 75 13.90 4.59 -23.50
CA GLU A 75 14.09 3.17 -23.19
C GLU A 75 15.59 2.83 -23.20
N LEU A 76 16.08 2.28 -22.08
CA LEU A 76 17.44 1.80 -21.96
C LEU A 76 17.43 0.32 -21.54
N ASN A 77 17.79 -0.58 -22.47
CA ASN A 77 17.77 -2.03 -22.26
C ASN A 77 16.41 -2.57 -21.78
N GLY A 78 15.33 -2.15 -22.43
CA GLY A 78 13.95 -2.56 -22.11
C GLY A 78 13.37 -1.95 -20.83
N LYS A 79 14.09 -1.01 -20.19
CA LYS A 79 13.62 -0.29 -19.01
C LYS A 79 13.43 1.19 -19.32
N LYS A 80 12.32 1.75 -18.83
CA LYS A 80 12.06 3.19 -18.85
C LYS A 80 13.11 3.87 -17.98
N THR A 81 13.76 4.87 -18.53
CA THR A 81 14.80 5.67 -17.87
C THR A 81 14.46 7.14 -18.04
N GLU A 82 14.67 7.93 -17.00
CA GLU A 82 14.40 9.36 -17.00
C GLU A 82 15.70 10.16 -16.99
N TYR A 83 15.75 11.19 -17.84
CA TYR A 83 16.76 12.25 -17.78
C TYR A 83 16.06 13.57 -17.48
N THR A 84 16.63 14.37 -16.58
CA THR A 84 16.12 15.73 -16.28
C THR A 84 17.28 16.73 -16.31
N SER A 85 17.09 17.83 -17.03
CA SER A 85 18.07 18.93 -17.09
C SER A 85 18.35 19.51 -15.70
N PHE A 86 19.58 19.95 -15.43
CA PHE A 86 19.88 20.81 -14.28
C PHE A 86 19.01 22.05 -14.33
N ARG A 87 18.33 22.33 -13.23
CA ARG A 87 17.38 23.43 -13.16
C ARG A 87 17.25 24.01 -11.76
N LYS A 88 16.74 25.23 -11.70
CA LYS A 88 16.20 25.86 -10.49
C LYS A 88 14.69 25.83 -10.57
N GLU A 89 14.06 25.68 -9.44
CA GLU A 89 12.61 25.74 -9.29
C GLU A 89 12.26 26.86 -8.33
N SER A 90 11.21 27.60 -8.63
CA SER A 90 10.59 28.54 -7.69
C SER A 90 9.11 28.22 -7.55
N TYR A 91 8.62 28.34 -6.31
CA TYR A 91 7.25 28.01 -5.95
C TYR A 91 6.51 29.27 -5.53
N VAL A 92 5.22 29.35 -5.81
CA VAL A 92 4.34 30.46 -5.41
C VAL A 92 3.09 29.89 -4.76
N GLY A 93 2.79 30.32 -3.54
CA GLY A 93 1.66 29.83 -2.77
C GLY A 93 1.83 28.35 -2.32
N ASP A 94 0.73 27.70 -2.03
CA ASP A 94 0.68 26.32 -1.50
C ASP A 94 0.72 25.25 -2.62
N SER A 95 1.27 25.58 -3.78
CA SER A 95 1.31 24.68 -4.94
C SER A 95 2.55 23.79 -4.89
N HIS A 96 2.35 22.47 -4.96
CA HIS A 96 3.40 21.45 -5.12
C HIS A 96 3.98 21.40 -6.57
N THR A 97 3.51 22.26 -7.46
CA THR A 97 4.01 22.40 -8.82
C THR A 97 4.84 23.68 -8.91
N PRO A 98 6.08 23.62 -9.38
CA PRO A 98 6.90 24.81 -9.54
C PRO A 98 6.19 25.85 -10.41
N ALA A 99 6.11 27.08 -9.94
CA ALA A 99 5.57 28.20 -10.71
C ALA A 99 6.50 28.62 -11.85
N CYS A 100 7.81 28.47 -11.64
CA CYS A 100 8.82 28.75 -12.65
C CYS A 100 9.95 27.72 -12.59
N VAL A 101 10.40 27.28 -13.76
CA VAL A 101 11.56 26.41 -13.93
C VAL A 101 12.56 27.11 -14.81
N THR A 102 13.79 27.29 -14.31
CA THR A 102 14.90 27.94 -15.05
C THR A 102 16.00 26.91 -15.29
N PHE A 103 16.34 26.69 -16.55
CA PHE A 103 17.43 25.81 -16.97
C PHE A 103 18.79 26.53 -16.94
N GLY A 104 19.88 25.76 -17.14
CA GLY A 104 21.25 26.29 -17.09
C GLY A 104 21.82 26.43 -15.66
N ALA A 105 21.17 25.75 -14.69
CA ALA A 105 21.72 25.61 -13.37
C ALA A 105 23.01 24.77 -13.37
N ASP A 106 23.85 24.95 -12.36
CA ASP A 106 24.95 24.03 -12.07
C ASP A 106 24.50 22.89 -11.13
N VAL A 107 25.40 21.98 -10.83
CA VAL A 107 25.12 20.82 -9.95
C VAL A 107 24.71 21.25 -8.53
N ASN A 108 25.29 22.34 -8.02
CA ASN A 108 24.97 22.84 -6.66
C ASN A 108 23.54 23.37 -6.60
N GLN A 109 23.15 24.09 -7.64
CA GLN A 109 21.81 24.67 -7.76
C GLN A 109 20.74 23.59 -7.98
N ASP A 110 21.06 22.54 -8.76
CA ASP A 110 20.16 21.39 -8.91
C ASP A 110 20.02 20.58 -7.60
N ALA A 111 21.10 20.47 -6.82
CA ALA A 111 21.06 19.80 -5.52
C ALA A 111 20.11 20.49 -4.54
N LEU A 112 20.12 21.81 -4.48
CA LEU A 112 19.30 22.59 -3.55
C LEU A 112 17.78 22.47 -3.80
N ARG A 113 17.31 22.13 -5.02
CA ARG A 113 15.88 21.92 -5.27
C ARG A 113 15.38 20.53 -4.85
N ARG A 114 16.29 19.59 -4.54
CA ARG A 114 15.95 18.22 -4.15
C ARG A 114 15.41 18.16 -2.72
N ASP A 115 14.82 17.02 -2.41
CA ASP A 115 14.19 16.77 -1.11
C ASP A 115 15.23 16.56 0.01
N PHE A 116 16.06 15.52 -0.12
CA PHE A 116 17.00 15.10 0.92
C PHE A 116 18.43 15.00 0.39
N LYS A 117 19.42 15.35 1.22
CA LYS A 117 20.84 15.36 0.86
C LYS A 117 21.32 14.00 0.38
N CYS A 118 20.87 12.90 1.02
CA CYS A 118 21.19 11.54 0.58
C CYS A 118 20.75 11.22 -0.88
N ASN A 119 19.77 11.95 -1.42
CA ASN A 119 19.30 11.86 -2.79
C ASN A 119 19.90 12.93 -3.72
N ALA A 120 20.76 13.79 -3.19
CA ALA A 120 21.42 14.89 -3.91
C ALA A 120 22.92 14.66 -4.14
N VAL A 121 23.33 13.39 -4.20
CA VAL A 121 24.68 12.96 -4.57
C VAL A 121 24.68 12.56 -6.04
N TYR A 122 25.67 13.01 -6.78
CA TYR A 122 25.78 12.83 -8.23
C TYR A 122 26.98 11.95 -8.57
N MET A 123 26.83 11.04 -9.52
CA MET A 123 27.92 10.22 -10.03
C MET A 123 28.00 10.40 -11.55
N ASN A 124 29.13 10.91 -12.04
CA ASN A 124 29.35 11.11 -13.46
C ASN A 124 29.25 9.77 -14.22
N VAL A 125 28.43 9.75 -15.28
CA VAL A 125 28.16 8.51 -16.04
C VAL A 125 29.41 7.94 -16.68
N VAL A 126 30.33 8.81 -17.15
CA VAL A 126 31.55 8.40 -17.93
C VAL A 126 32.71 8.08 -17.01
N THR A 127 32.99 8.96 -16.03
CA THR A 127 34.19 8.86 -15.19
C THR A 127 33.95 8.09 -13.88
N GLY A 128 32.68 7.97 -13.44
CA GLY A 128 32.33 7.44 -12.13
C GLY A 128 32.68 8.38 -10.96
N GLU A 129 33.16 9.59 -11.25
CA GLU A 129 33.49 10.60 -10.23
C GLU A 129 32.22 11.02 -9.49
N ILE A 130 32.35 11.09 -8.16
CA ILE A 130 31.24 11.49 -7.27
C ILE A 130 31.36 12.98 -6.95
N THR A 131 30.25 13.69 -7.10
CA THR A 131 30.08 15.08 -6.67
C THR A 131 29.00 15.13 -5.60
N ASP A 132 29.35 15.64 -4.42
CA ASP A 132 28.48 15.76 -3.25
C ASP A 132 28.41 17.19 -2.75
N PRO A 133 27.51 18.02 -3.30
CA PRO A 133 27.45 19.44 -2.97
C PRO A 133 27.00 19.75 -1.55
N LEU A 134 26.24 18.84 -0.91
CA LEU A 134 25.50 19.10 0.33
C LEU A 134 25.89 18.19 1.49
N GLY A 135 26.87 17.29 1.33
CA GLY A 135 27.26 16.32 2.36
C GLY A 135 26.30 15.14 2.47
N GLY A 136 25.67 14.76 1.37
CA GLY A 136 24.73 13.63 1.32
C GLY A 136 25.37 12.28 1.54
N ILE A 137 26.68 12.12 1.26
CA ILE A 137 27.44 10.89 1.53
C ILE A 137 27.48 10.61 3.03
N ASP A 138 27.65 11.62 3.87
CA ASP A 138 27.66 11.45 5.33
C ASP A 138 26.28 11.08 5.85
N ASP A 139 25.22 11.67 5.31
CA ASP A 139 23.84 11.26 5.62
C ASP A 139 23.58 9.77 5.25
N VAL A 140 24.11 9.29 4.12
CA VAL A 140 24.01 7.88 3.75
C VAL A 140 24.75 6.98 4.72
N LYS A 141 25.99 7.33 5.13
CA LYS A 141 26.78 6.56 6.10
C LYS A 141 26.12 6.50 7.48
N GLU A 142 25.57 7.64 7.92
CA GLU A 142 24.90 7.78 9.23
C GLU A 142 23.43 7.32 9.21
N ARG A 143 22.92 6.86 8.07
CA ARG A 143 21.53 6.49 7.86
C ARG A 143 20.56 7.59 8.27
N ARG A 144 20.85 8.81 7.85
CA ARG A 144 20.13 10.02 8.23
C ARG A 144 19.37 10.62 7.05
N LEU A 145 18.23 11.25 7.34
CA LEU A 145 17.44 12.04 6.39
C LEU A 145 17.51 13.52 6.77
N THR A 146 18.28 14.30 6.01
CA THR A 146 18.40 15.76 6.17
C THR A 146 17.93 16.43 4.89
N THR A 147 17.16 17.50 5.01
CA THR A 147 16.69 18.27 3.85
C THR A 147 17.84 19.01 3.16
N CYS A 148 17.72 19.23 1.83
CA CYS A 148 18.75 19.92 1.05
C CYS A 148 18.87 21.40 1.38
N ARG A 149 17.79 22.04 1.81
CA ARG A 149 17.71 23.41 2.34
C ARG A 149 17.10 23.40 3.74
N LEU A 150 16.76 24.60 4.25
CA LEU A 150 16.01 24.68 5.51
C LEU A 150 14.74 23.83 5.40
N PRO A 151 14.43 23.03 6.43
CA PRO A 151 13.25 22.14 6.38
C PRO A 151 11.95 22.89 6.13
N GLU A 152 11.80 24.09 6.70
CA GLU A 152 10.61 24.95 6.51
C GLU A 152 10.43 25.35 5.05
N GLU A 153 11.51 25.65 4.33
CA GLU A 153 11.47 25.95 2.91
C GLU A 153 11.17 24.69 2.10
N THR A 154 11.89 23.61 2.42
CA THR A 154 11.77 22.34 1.68
C THR A 154 10.36 21.76 1.72
N PHE A 155 9.73 21.74 2.91
CA PHE A 155 8.37 21.22 3.08
C PHE A 155 7.28 22.25 2.74
N GLY A 156 7.58 23.54 2.93
CA GLY A 156 6.66 24.63 2.55
C GLY A 156 6.47 24.78 1.04
N GLU A 157 7.47 24.41 0.23
CA GLU A 157 7.37 24.46 -1.23
C GLU A 157 6.63 23.26 -1.82
N ASP A 158 6.80 22.07 -1.27
CA ASP A 158 6.15 20.85 -1.77
C ASP A 158 5.78 19.92 -0.62
N GLY A 159 4.51 19.91 -0.24
CA GLY A 159 3.97 19.06 0.81
C GLY A 159 4.13 17.56 0.53
N LEU A 160 4.35 17.13 -0.73
CA LEU A 160 4.63 15.73 -1.03
C LEU A 160 5.95 15.26 -0.39
N ARG A 161 6.91 16.17 -0.20
CA ARG A 161 8.18 15.86 0.45
C ARG A 161 8.00 15.36 1.89
N LEU A 162 6.90 15.74 2.56
CA LEU A 162 6.53 15.20 3.87
C LEU A 162 6.20 13.70 3.82
N LEU A 163 5.40 13.28 2.83
CA LEU A 163 5.10 11.86 2.64
C LEU A 163 6.35 11.08 2.17
N ARG A 164 7.18 11.70 1.33
CA ARG A 164 8.46 11.13 0.91
C ARG A 164 9.42 10.95 2.08
N LEU A 165 9.42 11.87 3.07
CA LEU A 165 10.19 11.70 4.32
C LEU A 165 9.79 10.41 5.03
N ILE A 166 8.49 10.22 5.26
CA ILE A 166 7.95 9.02 5.90
C ILE A 166 8.28 7.76 5.08
N ARG A 167 8.11 7.82 3.75
CA ARG A 167 8.42 6.70 2.88
C ARG A 167 9.90 6.34 2.89
N PHE A 168 10.82 7.30 2.81
CA PHE A 168 12.25 7.00 2.86
C PHE A 168 12.68 6.48 4.23
N ALA A 169 12.08 6.96 5.33
CA ALA A 169 12.28 6.36 6.64
C ALA A 169 11.87 4.88 6.65
N ALA A 170 10.71 4.55 6.07
CA ALA A 170 10.23 3.17 5.95
C ALA A 170 11.09 2.30 5.00
N GLU A 171 11.41 2.79 3.80
CA GLU A 171 12.15 2.04 2.78
C GLU A 171 13.61 1.78 3.17
N LEU A 172 14.27 2.78 3.74
CA LEU A 172 15.72 2.77 3.98
C LEU A 172 16.09 2.43 5.42
N GLY A 173 15.14 2.55 6.36
CA GLY A 173 15.42 2.53 7.80
C GLY A 173 16.30 3.72 8.22
N PHE A 174 16.23 4.84 7.49
CA PHE A 174 16.95 6.07 7.83
C PHE A 174 16.11 6.93 8.77
N THR A 175 16.77 7.63 9.68
CA THR A 175 16.10 8.48 10.67
C THR A 175 16.27 9.95 10.30
N PRO A 176 15.19 10.76 10.24
CA PRO A 176 15.33 12.20 10.09
C PRO A 176 16.05 12.83 11.29
N ASP A 177 16.89 13.84 11.05
CA ASP A 177 17.46 14.65 12.13
C ASP A 177 16.36 15.50 12.81
N GLU A 178 16.65 16.05 13.97
CA GLU A 178 15.66 16.77 14.77
C GLU A 178 15.11 18.01 14.05
N LYS A 179 15.98 18.75 13.34
CA LYS A 179 15.54 19.90 12.54
C LYS A 179 14.57 19.52 11.43
N THR A 180 14.85 18.41 10.75
CA THR A 180 13.95 17.87 9.71
C THR A 180 12.61 17.46 10.30
N LYS A 181 12.58 16.84 11.49
CA LYS A 181 11.32 16.48 12.18
C LYS A 181 10.52 17.71 12.58
N GLU A 182 11.18 18.72 13.17
CA GLU A 182 10.54 19.97 13.57
C GLU A 182 9.96 20.72 12.36
N GLY A 183 10.73 20.84 11.28
CA GLY A 183 10.26 21.43 10.03
C GLY A 183 9.09 20.65 9.39
N ALA A 184 9.13 19.32 9.44
CA ALA A 184 8.01 18.50 8.99
C ALA A 184 6.74 18.76 9.83
N LYS A 185 6.89 18.85 11.15
CA LYS A 185 5.79 19.14 12.08
C LYS A 185 5.19 20.53 11.84
N ALA A 186 6.03 21.53 11.63
CA ALA A 186 5.59 22.91 11.35
C ALA A 186 4.80 23.01 10.03
N ASN A 187 5.13 22.17 9.04
CA ASN A 187 4.58 22.21 7.69
C ASN A 187 3.61 21.06 7.37
N ALA A 188 3.17 20.26 8.33
CA ALA A 188 2.30 19.08 8.07
C ALA A 188 1.06 19.42 7.24
N ARG A 189 0.48 20.62 7.41
CA ARG A 189 -0.71 21.08 6.68
C ARG A 189 -0.50 21.24 5.18
N MET A 190 0.75 21.36 4.71
CA MET A 190 1.04 21.49 3.27
C MET A 190 0.60 20.26 2.45
N ILE A 191 0.40 19.11 3.12
CA ILE A 191 -0.16 17.90 2.49
C ILE A 191 -1.56 18.13 1.91
N ARG A 192 -2.34 19.05 2.45
CA ARG A 192 -3.70 19.34 1.96
C ARG A 192 -3.72 19.79 0.50
N GLY A 193 -2.62 20.36 0.00
CA GLY A 193 -2.45 20.74 -1.40
C GLY A 193 -2.12 19.57 -2.34
N ILE A 194 -1.82 18.38 -1.82
CA ILE A 194 -1.42 17.23 -2.62
C ILE A 194 -2.63 16.47 -3.14
N SER A 195 -2.60 16.03 -4.40
CA SER A 195 -3.69 15.23 -4.97
C SER A 195 -3.88 13.92 -4.21
N ALA A 196 -5.13 13.50 -4.06
CA ALA A 196 -5.51 12.32 -3.31
C ALA A 196 -4.83 11.05 -3.84
N GLU A 197 -4.66 10.95 -5.16
CA GLU A 197 -4.00 9.84 -5.82
C GLU A 197 -2.52 9.74 -5.41
N ARG A 198 -1.82 10.88 -5.31
CA ARG A 198 -0.41 10.92 -4.87
C ARG A 198 -0.30 10.55 -3.39
N VAL A 199 -1.21 11.05 -2.55
CA VAL A 199 -1.27 10.66 -1.12
C VAL A 199 -1.49 9.16 -0.99
N PHE A 200 -2.43 8.58 -1.74
CA PHE A 200 -2.69 7.14 -1.72
C PHE A 200 -1.49 6.32 -2.20
N ALA A 201 -0.82 6.76 -3.26
CA ALA A 201 0.37 6.10 -3.79
C ALA A 201 1.52 6.08 -2.77
N GLU A 202 1.80 7.21 -2.11
CA GLU A 202 2.83 7.29 -1.06
C GLU A 202 2.44 6.46 0.18
N LEU A 203 1.18 6.50 0.62
CA LEU A 203 0.70 5.66 1.72
C LEU A 203 0.87 4.17 1.43
N THR A 204 0.51 3.75 0.22
CA THR A 204 0.69 2.36 -0.22
C THR A 204 2.18 1.98 -0.26
N ALA A 205 3.03 2.88 -0.74
CA ALA A 205 4.48 2.66 -0.76
C ALA A 205 5.08 2.57 0.66
N ILE A 206 4.59 3.38 1.61
CA ILE A 206 4.98 3.29 3.04
C ILE A 206 4.62 1.92 3.62
N LEU A 207 3.38 1.47 3.40
CA LEU A 207 2.90 0.19 3.93
C LEU A 207 3.66 -1.03 3.36
N ASN A 208 4.21 -0.92 2.14
CA ASN A 208 4.95 -1.99 1.46
C ASN A 208 6.46 -1.72 1.39
N ALA A 209 6.97 -0.79 2.18
CA ALA A 209 8.33 -0.28 2.06
C ALA A 209 9.42 -1.36 2.28
N ASP A 210 9.13 -2.37 3.11
CA ASP A 210 10.01 -3.49 3.41
C ASP A 210 10.19 -4.50 2.24
N GLU A 211 9.47 -4.29 1.13
CA GLU A 211 9.67 -5.10 -0.09
C GLU A 211 10.81 -4.59 -0.98
N LYS A 212 11.11 -3.29 -0.89
CA LYS A 212 11.98 -2.62 -1.87
C LYS A 212 13.44 -3.01 -1.74
N TYR A 213 13.91 -3.26 -0.52
CA TYR A 213 15.29 -3.60 -0.22
C TYR A 213 15.38 -4.87 0.62
N GLU A 214 16.45 -5.66 0.45
CA GLU A 214 16.73 -6.87 1.26
C GLU A 214 16.83 -6.56 2.77
N THR A 215 17.12 -5.29 3.12
CA THR A 215 17.22 -4.79 4.50
C THR A 215 15.91 -4.25 5.04
N GLY A 216 14.84 -4.30 4.26
CA GLY A 216 13.53 -3.82 4.69
C GLY A 216 12.93 -4.72 5.77
N THR A 217 12.37 -4.13 6.81
CA THR A 217 11.74 -4.86 7.91
C THR A 217 10.39 -4.25 8.28
N PRO A 218 9.48 -5.03 8.88
CA PRO A 218 8.24 -4.49 9.41
C PRO A 218 8.43 -3.41 10.47
N GLU A 219 9.57 -3.43 11.21
CA GLU A 219 9.95 -2.39 12.17
C GLU A 219 10.09 -1.04 11.49
N ASN A 220 10.73 -0.99 10.32
CA ASN A 220 10.88 0.26 9.58
C ASN A 220 9.52 0.86 9.20
N VAL A 221 8.55 0.03 8.83
CA VAL A 221 7.18 0.46 8.53
C VAL A 221 6.48 0.99 9.78
N TYR A 222 6.62 0.28 10.90
CA TYR A 222 6.08 0.71 12.20
C TYR A 222 6.66 2.07 12.63
N ASP A 223 7.98 2.21 12.61
CA ASP A 223 8.68 3.44 13.00
C ASP A 223 8.30 4.62 12.09
N ALA A 224 8.10 4.37 10.81
CA ALA A 224 7.64 5.38 9.87
C ALA A 224 6.20 5.82 10.14
N LEU A 225 5.30 4.91 10.54
CA LEU A 225 3.94 5.27 10.97
C LEU A 225 3.96 6.09 12.27
N VAL A 226 4.83 5.76 13.21
CA VAL A 226 5.05 6.55 14.42
C VAL A 226 5.57 7.96 14.06
N LEU A 227 6.56 8.04 13.16
CA LEU A 227 7.07 9.32 12.63
C LEU A 227 5.96 10.16 11.99
N ALA A 228 5.07 9.53 11.19
CA ALA A 228 3.93 10.21 10.58
C ALA A 228 2.96 10.78 11.62
N ALA A 229 2.74 10.05 12.72
CA ALA A 229 1.91 10.51 13.82
C ALA A 229 2.57 11.66 14.61
N ASP A 230 3.87 11.56 14.90
CA ASP A 230 4.62 12.54 15.70
C ASP A 230 4.84 13.87 14.97
N THR A 231 5.03 13.81 13.65
CA THR A 231 5.12 15.00 12.80
C THR A 231 3.76 15.61 12.45
N GLY A 232 2.64 14.96 12.80
CA GLY A 232 1.30 15.41 12.46
C GLY A 232 0.89 15.12 11.00
N VAL A 233 1.76 14.52 10.19
CA VAL A 233 1.46 14.11 8.81
C VAL A 233 0.26 13.18 8.78
N LEU A 234 0.22 12.18 9.69
CA LEU A 234 -0.90 11.26 9.79
C LEU A 234 -2.23 11.96 10.09
N LYS A 235 -2.21 13.00 10.94
CA LYS A 235 -3.41 13.78 11.28
C LYS A 235 -4.02 14.47 10.06
N GLU A 236 -3.20 14.88 9.12
CA GLU A 236 -3.66 15.57 7.91
C GLU A 236 -4.22 14.62 6.86
N ILE A 237 -3.69 13.39 6.76
CA ILE A 237 -4.12 12.42 5.75
C ILE A 237 -5.20 11.46 6.26
N LEU A 238 -5.13 11.05 7.53
CA LEU A 238 -6.03 10.08 8.18
C LEU A 238 -6.42 10.57 9.58
N PRO A 239 -7.13 11.73 9.69
CA PRO A 239 -7.56 12.27 10.97
C PRO A 239 -8.44 11.31 11.77
N GLU A 240 -9.18 10.45 11.08
CA GLU A 240 -10.04 9.43 11.67
C GLU A 240 -9.21 8.44 12.52
N LEU A 241 -8.06 7.99 12.01
CA LEU A 241 -7.14 7.13 12.77
C LEU A 241 -6.38 7.89 13.85
N TYR A 242 -5.93 9.10 13.52
CA TYR A 242 -5.18 9.93 14.47
C TYR A 242 -5.97 10.22 15.75
N SER A 243 -7.31 10.28 15.68
CA SER A 243 -8.19 10.47 16.84
C SER A 243 -8.09 9.34 17.87
N GLY A 244 -7.57 8.17 17.49
CA GLY A 244 -7.27 7.06 18.40
C GLY A 244 -5.98 7.23 19.21
N ARG A 245 -5.19 8.28 18.97
CA ARG A 245 -3.94 8.54 19.69
C ARG A 245 -4.23 8.90 21.15
N GLY A 246 -3.63 8.14 22.08
CA GLY A 246 -3.86 8.31 23.52
C GLY A 246 -5.25 7.85 23.98
N MET A 247 -6.08 7.25 23.11
CA MET A 247 -7.36 6.69 23.51
C MET A 247 -7.14 5.33 24.18
N PRO A 248 -7.41 5.20 25.51
CA PRO A 248 -7.16 3.97 26.24
C PRO A 248 -8.13 2.88 25.80
N GLN A 249 -7.69 1.64 25.86
CA GLN A 249 -8.48 0.44 25.65
C GLN A 249 -8.54 -0.35 26.95
N PRO A 250 -9.50 -1.30 27.13
CA PRO A 250 -9.55 -2.14 28.31
C PRO A 250 -8.24 -2.92 28.49
N GLU A 251 -7.55 -2.71 29.61
CA GLU A 251 -6.25 -3.33 29.94
C GLU A 251 -6.30 -4.86 29.95
N GLU A 252 -7.47 -5.42 30.16
CA GLU A 252 -7.72 -6.86 30.11
C GLU A 252 -7.38 -7.46 28.74
N TYR A 253 -7.62 -6.70 27.65
CA TYR A 253 -7.43 -7.16 26.27
C TYR A 253 -6.24 -6.49 25.59
N HIS A 254 -5.98 -5.21 25.82
CA HIS A 254 -5.02 -4.40 25.09
C HIS A 254 -3.97 -3.77 26.02
N LYS A 255 -2.72 -3.77 25.55
CA LYS A 255 -1.60 -3.09 26.21
C LYS A 255 -1.44 -1.65 25.75
N TYR A 256 -1.93 -1.32 24.57
CA TYR A 256 -1.69 -0.07 23.86
C TYR A 256 -2.94 0.77 23.69
N ASP A 257 -2.80 2.08 23.43
CA ASP A 257 -3.88 2.92 22.91
C ASP A 257 -4.33 2.45 21.52
N VAL A 258 -5.46 2.95 21.03
CA VAL A 258 -6.07 2.53 19.76
C VAL A 258 -5.10 2.72 18.59
N LEU A 259 -4.39 3.87 18.52
CA LEU A 259 -3.49 4.15 17.40
C LEU A 259 -2.23 3.28 17.43
N THR A 260 -1.61 3.13 18.61
CA THR A 260 -0.42 2.27 18.77
C THR A 260 -0.75 0.81 18.48
N HIS A 261 -1.91 0.32 18.97
CA HIS A 261 -2.42 -1.00 18.61
C HIS A 261 -2.58 -1.16 17.09
N THR A 262 -3.16 -0.18 16.41
CA THR A 262 -3.31 -0.18 14.95
C THR A 262 -1.95 -0.31 14.24
N PHE A 263 -0.94 0.44 14.68
CA PHE A 263 0.41 0.34 14.10
C PHE A 263 1.07 -1.02 14.38
N LYS A 264 0.84 -1.58 15.56
CA LYS A 264 1.28 -2.95 15.89
C LYS A 264 0.56 -4.00 15.03
N CYS A 265 -0.71 -3.81 14.72
CA CYS A 265 -1.43 -4.67 13.79
C CYS A 265 -0.80 -4.63 12.38
N VAL A 266 -0.43 -3.44 11.88
CA VAL A 266 0.33 -3.30 10.62
C VAL A 266 1.69 -3.99 10.69
N TYR A 267 2.40 -3.87 11.81
CA TYR A 267 3.69 -4.52 12.03
C TYR A 267 3.61 -6.06 11.91
N TYR A 268 2.56 -6.67 12.50
CA TYR A 268 2.36 -8.12 12.45
C TYR A 268 1.67 -8.61 11.18
N ALA A 269 1.13 -7.70 10.37
CA ALA A 269 0.39 -8.03 9.16
C ALA A 269 1.31 -8.35 7.97
N GLU A 270 0.93 -9.34 7.18
CA GLU A 270 1.50 -9.55 5.86
C GLU A 270 1.15 -8.37 4.94
N ARG A 271 1.99 -8.08 3.94
CA ARG A 271 1.87 -6.88 3.10
C ARG A 271 0.50 -6.70 2.47
N GLU A 272 -0.06 -7.78 1.95
CA GLU A 272 -1.34 -7.78 1.21
C GLU A 272 -2.52 -7.29 2.03
N ILE A 273 -2.41 -7.37 3.36
CA ILE A 273 -3.48 -6.99 4.30
C ILE A 273 -3.14 -5.76 5.14
N ARG A 274 -1.97 -5.14 5.00
CA ARG A 274 -1.55 -3.99 5.83
C ARG A 274 -2.47 -2.79 5.73
N LEU A 275 -3.07 -2.55 4.56
CA LEU A 275 -4.07 -1.48 4.43
C LEU A 275 -5.32 -1.79 5.25
N ALA A 276 -5.77 -3.05 5.28
CA ALA A 276 -6.86 -3.47 6.14
C ALA A 276 -6.47 -3.42 7.62
N ALA A 277 -5.24 -3.83 7.97
CA ALA A 277 -4.69 -3.72 9.31
C ALA A 277 -4.60 -2.26 9.80
N LEU A 278 -4.25 -1.32 8.91
CA LEU A 278 -4.23 0.10 9.24
C LEU A 278 -5.65 0.67 9.51
N LEU A 279 -6.68 0.11 8.87
CA LEU A 279 -8.05 0.64 8.94
C LEU A 279 -9.00 -0.19 9.82
N HIS A 280 -8.59 -1.37 10.34
CA HIS A 280 -9.51 -2.30 11.01
C HIS A 280 -10.25 -1.68 12.20
N ASP A 281 -9.54 -0.86 12.96
CA ASP A 281 -10.03 -0.19 14.17
C ASP A 281 -10.42 1.28 13.96
N ALA A 282 -10.52 1.75 12.72
CA ALA A 282 -10.90 3.13 12.40
C ALA A 282 -12.26 3.56 12.99
N GLY A 283 -13.12 2.60 13.29
CA GLY A 283 -14.42 2.84 13.90
C GLY A 283 -14.39 3.01 15.42
N LYS A 284 -13.32 2.62 16.14
CA LYS A 284 -13.24 2.69 17.60
C LYS A 284 -13.42 4.09 18.17
N PRO A 285 -12.75 5.14 17.66
CA PRO A 285 -12.95 6.50 18.16
C PRO A 285 -14.39 6.99 18.01
N TYR A 286 -15.03 6.70 16.87
CA TYR A 286 -16.41 7.07 16.63
C TYR A 286 -17.38 6.31 17.54
N ALA A 287 -17.22 4.99 17.66
CA ALA A 287 -18.05 4.17 18.54
C ALA A 287 -17.96 4.66 19.99
N TYR A 288 -16.76 4.93 20.48
CA TYR A 288 -16.55 5.43 21.84
C TYR A 288 -17.20 6.81 22.05
N ALA A 289 -17.04 7.73 21.10
CA ALA A 289 -17.61 9.06 21.17
C ALA A 289 -19.16 9.05 21.17
N THR A 290 -19.79 8.09 20.49
CA THR A 290 -21.25 8.02 20.34
C THR A 290 -21.95 7.18 21.40
N GLN A 291 -21.29 6.14 21.95
CA GLN A 291 -21.95 5.19 22.85
C GLN A 291 -21.12 4.84 24.10
N GLY A 292 -19.94 5.44 24.30
CA GLY A 292 -19.09 5.24 25.47
C GLY A 292 -18.37 3.88 25.53
N ASN A 293 -18.41 3.10 24.46
CA ASN A 293 -17.75 1.81 24.35
C ASN A 293 -17.37 1.50 22.90
N PHE A 294 -16.68 0.37 22.65
CA PHE A 294 -16.21 -0.02 21.32
C PHE A 294 -17.13 -1.03 20.59
N HIS A 295 -18.31 -1.37 21.14
CA HIS A 295 -19.17 -2.36 20.48
C HIS A 295 -19.64 -1.90 19.11
N GLY A 296 -19.56 -2.80 18.13
CA GLY A 296 -19.98 -2.52 16.77
C GLY A 296 -19.03 -1.60 15.99
N HIS A 297 -17.82 -1.34 16.52
CA HIS A 297 -16.83 -0.50 15.84
C HIS A 297 -16.47 -1.02 14.43
N GLU A 298 -16.60 -2.31 14.18
CA GLU A 298 -16.38 -2.93 12.87
C GLU A 298 -17.38 -2.44 11.81
N LYS A 299 -18.61 -2.08 12.20
CA LYS A 299 -19.64 -1.52 11.30
C LYS A 299 -19.31 -0.09 10.94
N TYR A 300 -19.05 0.74 11.95
CA TYR A 300 -18.60 2.12 11.74
C TYR A 300 -17.26 2.16 11.00
N GLY A 301 -16.38 1.21 11.32
CA GLY A 301 -15.07 1.04 10.67
C GLY A 301 -15.17 0.79 9.17
N GLU A 302 -16.11 -0.04 8.73
CA GLU A 302 -16.38 -0.26 7.31
C GLU A 302 -16.75 1.04 6.59
N GLU A 303 -17.69 1.81 7.14
CA GLU A 303 -18.16 3.07 6.56
C GLU A 303 -17.04 4.13 6.53
N ILE A 304 -16.28 4.25 7.63
CA ILE A 304 -15.14 5.15 7.74
C ILE A 304 -14.03 4.75 6.77
N ALA A 305 -13.66 3.47 6.69
CA ALA A 305 -12.68 2.98 5.75
C ALA A 305 -13.09 3.24 4.29
N ARG A 306 -14.36 3.05 3.96
CA ARG A 306 -14.93 3.36 2.64
C ARG A 306 -14.81 4.84 2.33
N SER A 307 -15.15 5.71 3.29
CA SER A 307 -15.01 7.17 3.15
C SER A 307 -13.55 7.57 2.93
N ILE A 308 -12.63 7.08 3.76
CA ILE A 308 -11.18 7.34 3.64
C ILE A 308 -10.66 6.92 2.26
N LEU A 309 -10.91 5.68 1.86
CA LEU A 309 -10.38 5.13 0.61
C LEU A 309 -11.00 5.79 -0.63
N THR A 310 -12.28 6.20 -0.56
CA THR A 310 -12.93 6.97 -1.61
C THR A 310 -12.32 8.37 -1.71
N ARG A 311 -12.11 9.06 -0.59
CA ARG A 311 -11.45 10.37 -0.51
C ARG A 311 -10.03 10.31 -1.08
N LEU A 312 -9.29 9.23 -0.81
CA LEU A 312 -7.95 8.98 -1.34
C LEU A 312 -7.94 8.43 -2.77
N LYS A 313 -9.11 8.26 -3.40
CA LYS A 313 -9.27 7.74 -4.76
C LYS A 313 -8.62 6.38 -4.99
N ALA A 314 -8.69 5.50 -4.00
CA ALA A 314 -8.23 4.13 -4.11
C ALA A 314 -9.02 3.36 -5.20
N PRO A 315 -8.44 2.33 -5.83
CA PRO A 315 -9.15 1.47 -6.78
C PRO A 315 -10.38 0.81 -6.13
N LYS A 316 -11.48 0.68 -6.89
CA LYS A 316 -12.73 0.12 -6.38
C LYS A 316 -12.55 -1.28 -5.75
N SER A 317 -11.76 -2.14 -6.39
CA SER A 317 -11.45 -3.47 -5.85
C SER A 317 -10.74 -3.41 -4.50
N THR A 318 -9.82 -2.46 -4.31
CA THR A 318 -9.12 -2.23 -3.05
C THR A 318 -10.11 -1.76 -1.97
N ILE A 319 -11.01 -0.83 -2.30
CA ILE A 319 -12.05 -0.34 -1.38
C ILE A 319 -12.91 -1.51 -0.91
N GLU A 320 -13.50 -2.28 -1.84
CA GLU A 320 -14.42 -3.36 -1.49
C GLU A 320 -13.72 -4.44 -0.64
N ARG A 321 -12.52 -4.89 -1.04
CA ARG A 321 -11.75 -5.88 -0.28
C ARG A 321 -11.41 -5.39 1.12
N THR A 322 -10.88 -4.18 1.25
CA THR A 322 -10.49 -3.61 2.55
C THR A 322 -11.68 -3.43 3.47
N CYS A 323 -12.79 -2.86 2.97
CA CYS A 323 -14.00 -2.64 3.75
C CYS A 323 -14.61 -3.96 4.26
N ARG A 324 -14.63 -5.01 3.44
CA ARG A 324 -15.08 -6.34 3.88
C ARG A 324 -14.19 -6.91 4.98
N LEU A 325 -12.86 -6.79 4.86
CA LEU A 325 -11.94 -7.24 5.90
C LEU A 325 -12.17 -6.47 7.22
N VAL A 326 -12.29 -5.14 7.15
CA VAL A 326 -12.61 -4.30 8.30
C VAL A 326 -13.94 -4.70 8.94
N ARG A 327 -14.98 -4.95 8.13
CA ARG A 327 -16.31 -5.36 8.62
C ARG A 327 -16.30 -6.69 9.35
N LEU A 328 -15.47 -7.63 8.91
CA LEU A 328 -15.50 -9.02 9.35
C LEU A 328 -14.42 -9.36 10.40
N HIS A 329 -13.47 -8.45 10.71
CA HIS A 329 -12.35 -8.78 11.58
C HIS A 329 -12.79 -9.22 12.99
N MET A 330 -13.94 -8.75 13.49
CA MET A 330 -14.48 -9.14 14.80
C MET A 330 -15.42 -10.36 14.78
N GLU A 331 -15.71 -10.94 13.60
CA GLU A 331 -16.61 -12.07 13.49
C GLU A 331 -16.15 -13.27 14.33
N ASP A 332 -17.05 -13.82 15.16
CA ASP A 332 -16.82 -14.95 16.07
C ASP A 332 -15.66 -14.76 17.06
N SER A 333 -15.39 -13.51 17.47
CA SER A 333 -14.31 -13.19 18.42
C SER A 333 -14.50 -13.85 19.80
N ASP A 334 -15.75 -14.11 20.18
CA ASP A 334 -16.15 -14.81 21.40
C ASP A 334 -16.21 -16.34 21.26
N LEU A 335 -15.99 -16.87 20.05
CA LEU A 335 -16.06 -18.30 19.71
C LEU A 335 -17.44 -18.96 19.90
N LEU A 336 -18.51 -18.19 20.03
CA LEU A 336 -19.86 -18.69 20.30
C LEU A 336 -20.62 -19.14 19.05
N GLU A 337 -20.12 -18.85 17.85
CA GLU A 337 -20.80 -19.26 16.64
C GLU A 337 -20.75 -20.78 16.43
N LYS A 338 -21.92 -21.34 16.07
CA LYS A 338 -22.04 -22.75 15.74
C LYS A 338 -21.36 -23.06 14.40
N GLU A 339 -20.81 -24.27 14.25
CA GLU A 339 -20.10 -24.71 13.05
C GLU A 339 -20.87 -24.43 11.77
N ASN A 340 -22.18 -24.73 11.72
CA ASN A 340 -23.00 -24.50 10.51
C ASN A 340 -23.02 -23.02 10.09
N LYS A 341 -23.01 -22.09 11.04
CA LYS A 341 -22.97 -20.65 10.73
C LYS A 341 -21.58 -20.24 10.23
N VAL A 342 -20.53 -20.80 10.83
CA VAL A 342 -19.16 -20.57 10.36
C VAL A 342 -18.97 -21.12 8.96
N ARG A 343 -19.47 -22.32 8.62
CA ARG A 343 -19.44 -22.91 7.27
C ARG A 343 -20.05 -21.96 6.24
N GLN A 344 -21.22 -21.37 6.53
CA GLN A 344 -21.87 -20.40 5.63
C GLN A 344 -21.00 -19.15 5.46
N LYS A 345 -20.43 -18.62 6.53
CA LYS A 345 -19.54 -17.44 6.46
C LYS A 345 -18.26 -17.70 5.67
N ILE A 346 -17.69 -18.91 5.78
CA ILE A 346 -16.51 -19.32 5.00
C ILE A 346 -16.82 -19.26 3.50
N VAL A 347 -17.93 -19.82 3.06
CA VAL A 347 -18.27 -19.81 1.63
C VAL A 347 -18.70 -18.42 1.15
N ASP A 348 -19.36 -17.62 1.98
CA ASP A 348 -19.75 -16.24 1.65
C ASP A 348 -18.53 -15.32 1.45
N ASN A 349 -17.40 -15.68 2.05
CA ASN A 349 -16.17 -14.89 2.04
C ASN A 349 -14.95 -15.69 1.54
N ALA A 350 -15.19 -16.72 0.72
CA ALA A 350 -14.14 -17.62 0.25
C ALA A 350 -13.00 -16.89 -0.49
N ASP A 351 -13.32 -15.80 -1.16
CA ASP A 351 -12.37 -14.97 -1.92
C ASP A 351 -11.44 -14.12 -1.04
N ILE A 352 -11.81 -13.86 0.22
CA ILE A 352 -10.99 -13.09 1.19
C ILE A 352 -10.71 -13.89 2.47
N PHE A 353 -11.03 -15.17 2.51
CA PHE A 353 -10.94 -15.98 3.73
C PHE A 353 -9.54 -15.99 4.33
N ASP A 354 -8.53 -16.26 3.52
CA ASP A 354 -7.14 -16.34 3.99
C ASP A 354 -6.65 -14.98 4.49
N ASP A 355 -7.01 -13.89 3.82
CA ASP A 355 -6.72 -12.53 4.24
C ASP A 355 -7.38 -12.18 5.57
N LEU A 356 -8.64 -12.60 5.75
CA LEU A 356 -9.36 -12.39 7.01
C LEU A 356 -8.70 -13.14 8.17
N MET A 357 -8.25 -14.37 7.96
CA MET A 357 -7.52 -15.12 8.98
C MET A 357 -6.18 -14.48 9.33
N LYS A 358 -5.43 -14.01 8.31
CA LYS A 358 -4.19 -13.24 8.50
C LYS A 358 -4.44 -11.97 9.32
N LEU A 359 -5.52 -11.22 9.02
CA LEU A 359 -5.85 -10.00 9.75
C LEU A 359 -6.19 -10.29 11.22
N LYS A 360 -7.02 -11.30 11.50
CA LYS A 360 -7.35 -11.72 12.88
C LYS A 360 -6.11 -12.14 13.68
N ILE A 361 -5.15 -12.81 13.03
CA ILE A 361 -3.89 -13.20 13.66
C ILE A 361 -3.02 -11.98 13.97
N ALA A 362 -2.91 -11.03 13.03
CA ALA A 362 -2.14 -9.81 13.22
C ALA A 362 -2.71 -8.93 14.34
N ASP A 363 -4.03 -8.74 14.36
CA ASP A 363 -4.76 -8.01 15.41
C ASP A 363 -4.55 -8.64 16.79
N MET A 364 -4.73 -9.96 16.91
CA MET A 364 -4.50 -10.66 18.18
C MET A 364 -3.06 -10.48 18.68
N LYS A 365 -2.04 -10.61 17.81
CA LYS A 365 -0.64 -10.38 18.18
C LYS A 365 -0.41 -8.93 18.63
N ALA A 366 -1.06 -7.96 18.01
CA ALA A 366 -0.94 -6.54 18.31
C ALA A 366 -1.52 -6.16 19.68
N CYS A 367 -2.44 -6.93 20.22
CA CYS A 367 -3.07 -6.63 21.52
C CYS A 367 -2.04 -6.52 22.66
N ARG A 368 -1.04 -7.43 22.72
CA ARG A 368 -0.05 -7.51 23.80
C ARG A 368 1.37 -7.89 23.35
N ASP A 369 1.70 -7.82 22.07
CA ASP A 369 2.93 -8.39 21.48
C ASP A 369 3.10 -9.89 21.76
N GLU A 370 2.00 -10.63 21.88
CA GLU A 370 2.01 -12.05 22.18
C GLU A 370 2.09 -12.89 20.90
N THR A 371 3.30 -13.13 20.41
CA THR A 371 3.53 -13.92 19.20
C THR A 371 3.36 -15.42 19.40
N ALA A 372 3.46 -15.90 20.66
CA ALA A 372 3.36 -17.33 21.00
C ALA A 372 1.92 -17.84 21.12
N LYS A 373 0.93 -16.96 21.31
CA LYS A 373 -0.48 -17.36 21.39
C LYS A 373 -1.07 -17.55 19.99
N SER A 374 -1.83 -18.63 19.81
CA SER A 374 -2.62 -18.85 18.61
C SER A 374 -3.92 -18.05 18.65
N CYS A 375 -4.31 -17.44 17.55
CA CYS A 375 -5.62 -16.85 17.38
C CYS A 375 -6.69 -17.96 17.32
N LYS A 376 -7.38 -18.19 18.43
CA LYS A 376 -8.36 -19.29 18.56
C LYS A 376 -9.46 -19.25 17.49
N THR A 377 -9.93 -18.06 17.13
CA THR A 377 -10.93 -17.89 16.07
C THR A 377 -10.38 -18.32 14.71
N ALA A 378 -9.16 -17.88 14.38
CA ALA A 378 -8.54 -18.27 13.10
C ALA A 378 -8.29 -19.79 13.05
N VAL A 379 -7.79 -20.38 14.14
CA VAL A 379 -7.61 -21.84 14.24
C VAL A 379 -8.92 -22.57 14.01
N LYS A 380 -9.98 -22.21 14.75
CA LYS A 380 -11.33 -22.81 14.62
C LYS A 380 -11.85 -22.72 13.18
N TRP A 381 -11.73 -21.56 12.54
CA TRP A 381 -12.27 -21.36 11.21
C TRP A 381 -11.47 -22.10 10.13
N VAL A 382 -10.13 -22.17 10.27
CA VAL A 382 -9.28 -22.97 9.38
C VAL A 382 -9.59 -24.46 9.51
N GLU A 383 -9.71 -24.99 10.75
CA GLU A 383 -10.08 -26.38 11.00
C GLU A 383 -11.46 -26.74 10.38
N ILE A 384 -12.43 -25.82 10.49
CA ILE A 384 -13.76 -26.02 9.87
C ILE A 384 -13.63 -26.00 8.34
N LYS A 385 -12.85 -25.09 7.74
CA LYS A 385 -12.61 -25.05 6.28
C LYS A 385 -11.97 -26.36 5.80
N GLU A 386 -10.91 -26.81 6.46
CA GLU A 386 -10.25 -28.08 6.13
C GLU A 386 -11.20 -29.29 6.28
N LYS A 387 -12.07 -29.27 7.29
CA LYS A 387 -13.12 -30.29 7.46
C LYS A 387 -14.09 -30.28 6.30
N MET A 388 -14.56 -29.07 5.87
CA MET A 388 -15.44 -28.91 4.70
C MET A 388 -14.80 -29.45 3.42
N GLU A 389 -13.50 -29.17 3.20
CA GLU A 389 -12.74 -29.68 2.06
C GLU A 389 -12.66 -31.23 2.07
N ARG A 390 -12.35 -31.82 3.23
CA ARG A 390 -12.31 -33.29 3.39
C ARG A 390 -13.66 -33.95 3.18
N GLU A 391 -14.74 -33.28 3.58
CA GLU A 391 -16.13 -33.77 3.42
C GLU A 391 -16.68 -33.54 1.98
N GLY A 392 -15.93 -32.86 1.10
CA GLY A 392 -16.36 -32.53 -0.24
C GLY A 392 -17.49 -31.50 -0.30
N ALA A 393 -17.53 -30.58 0.68
CA ALA A 393 -18.50 -29.49 0.70
C ALA A 393 -18.29 -28.55 -0.52
N PRO A 394 -19.37 -28.05 -1.14
CA PRO A 394 -19.23 -27.06 -2.21
C PRO A 394 -18.83 -25.69 -1.63
N PHE A 395 -17.91 -24.96 -2.32
CA PHE A 395 -17.51 -23.61 -1.95
C PHE A 395 -18.14 -22.53 -2.85
N LYS A 396 -18.76 -22.93 -3.95
CA LYS A 396 -19.51 -22.06 -4.88
C LYS A 396 -20.65 -22.85 -5.51
N VAL A 397 -21.66 -22.16 -6.00
CA VAL A 397 -22.84 -22.79 -6.62
C VAL A 397 -22.47 -23.73 -7.79
N SER A 398 -21.39 -23.42 -8.51
CA SER A 398 -20.92 -24.29 -9.61
C SER A 398 -20.32 -25.63 -9.16
N ASP A 399 -20.07 -25.81 -7.86
CA ASP A 399 -19.55 -27.07 -7.28
C ASP A 399 -20.69 -28.05 -6.91
N LEU A 400 -21.94 -27.63 -7.10
CA LEU A 400 -23.09 -28.53 -6.95
C LEU A 400 -23.07 -29.63 -7.99
N ALA A 401 -23.48 -30.85 -7.58
CA ALA A 401 -23.65 -31.99 -8.44
C ALA A 401 -24.80 -31.84 -9.46
N VAL A 402 -25.59 -30.77 -9.36
CA VAL A 402 -26.66 -30.39 -10.28
C VAL A 402 -26.46 -28.98 -10.79
N ASN A 403 -27.02 -28.69 -11.97
CA ASN A 403 -26.91 -27.38 -12.61
C ASN A 403 -28.30 -26.85 -13.03
N GLY A 404 -28.33 -25.67 -13.67
CA GLY A 404 -29.55 -25.02 -14.09
C GLY A 404 -30.40 -25.87 -15.05
N LYS A 405 -29.78 -26.70 -15.90
CA LYS A 405 -30.49 -27.60 -16.82
C LYS A 405 -31.22 -28.72 -16.05
N ASP A 406 -30.57 -29.34 -15.09
CA ASP A 406 -31.18 -30.36 -14.23
C ASP A 406 -32.42 -29.81 -13.51
N LEU A 407 -32.38 -28.55 -13.04
CA LEU A 407 -33.51 -27.91 -12.40
C LEU A 407 -34.62 -27.54 -13.41
N ALA A 408 -34.27 -27.11 -14.62
CA ALA A 408 -35.23 -26.87 -15.69
C ALA A 408 -35.99 -28.17 -16.07
N ASP A 409 -35.28 -29.29 -16.20
CA ASP A 409 -35.84 -30.61 -16.44
C ASP A 409 -36.73 -31.08 -15.26
N ALA A 410 -36.43 -30.65 -14.04
CA ALA A 410 -37.26 -30.86 -12.86
C ALA A 410 -38.46 -29.89 -12.78
N GLY A 411 -38.59 -28.95 -13.75
CA GLY A 411 -39.75 -28.07 -13.91
C GLY A 411 -39.65 -26.69 -13.27
N TYR A 412 -38.49 -26.27 -12.82
CA TYR A 412 -38.22 -24.89 -12.36
C TYR A 412 -38.01 -23.98 -13.59
N LYS A 413 -38.37 -22.69 -13.49
CA LYS A 413 -38.27 -21.73 -14.60
C LYS A 413 -37.70 -20.40 -14.17
N GLY A 414 -36.98 -19.75 -15.11
CA GLY A 414 -36.48 -18.38 -14.93
C GLY A 414 -35.68 -18.20 -13.64
N GLU A 415 -36.00 -17.19 -12.86
CA GLU A 415 -35.32 -16.84 -11.62
C GLU A 415 -35.44 -17.90 -10.50
N GLU A 416 -36.48 -18.80 -10.60
CA GLU A 416 -36.66 -19.88 -9.62
C GLU A 416 -35.46 -20.85 -9.63
N ILE A 417 -34.84 -21.05 -10.81
CA ILE A 417 -33.67 -21.91 -10.98
C ILE A 417 -32.51 -21.38 -10.13
N GLY A 418 -32.17 -20.09 -10.23
CA GLY A 418 -31.09 -19.47 -9.47
C GLY A 418 -31.33 -19.52 -7.95
N LYS A 419 -32.53 -19.15 -7.53
CA LYS A 419 -32.95 -19.23 -6.12
C LYS A 419 -32.86 -20.64 -5.56
N LYS A 420 -33.23 -21.63 -6.36
CA LYS A 420 -33.19 -23.03 -5.94
C LYS A 420 -31.77 -23.59 -5.88
N LEU A 421 -30.91 -23.22 -6.82
CA LEU A 421 -29.50 -23.57 -6.77
C LEU A 421 -28.84 -23.00 -5.50
N GLU A 422 -29.14 -21.74 -5.17
CA GLU A 422 -28.61 -21.11 -3.95
C GLU A 422 -29.12 -21.82 -2.67
N GLU A 423 -30.42 -22.19 -2.60
CA GLU A 423 -30.98 -22.97 -1.49
C GLU A 423 -30.25 -24.31 -1.33
N LEU A 424 -30.07 -25.04 -2.45
CA LEU A 424 -29.36 -26.32 -2.44
C LEU A 424 -27.90 -26.17 -2.04
N PHE A 425 -27.23 -25.13 -2.54
CA PHE A 425 -25.86 -24.80 -2.17
C PHE A 425 -25.73 -24.63 -0.66
N ARG A 426 -26.58 -23.78 -0.05
CA ARG A 426 -26.60 -23.55 1.40
C ARG A 426 -26.84 -24.84 2.21
N GLU A 427 -27.71 -25.71 1.75
CA GLU A 427 -27.94 -27.00 2.37
C GLU A 427 -26.72 -27.93 2.25
N CYS A 428 -26.10 -28.03 1.06
CA CYS A 428 -24.93 -28.87 0.81
C CYS A 428 -23.66 -28.37 1.53
N VAL A 429 -23.51 -27.06 1.75
CA VAL A 429 -22.44 -26.50 2.59
C VAL A 429 -22.51 -27.05 4.02
N ILE A 430 -23.73 -27.18 4.57
CA ILE A 430 -23.95 -27.70 5.93
C ILE A 430 -23.86 -29.22 5.95
N THR A 431 -24.39 -29.88 4.92
CA THR A 431 -24.48 -31.35 4.83
C THR A 431 -23.90 -31.81 3.48
N PRO A 432 -22.58 -31.93 3.36
CA PRO A 432 -21.89 -32.21 2.09
C PRO A 432 -22.36 -33.51 1.40
N SER A 433 -22.72 -34.52 2.19
CA SER A 433 -23.27 -35.79 1.65
C SER A 433 -24.56 -35.64 0.84
N MET A 434 -25.22 -34.48 0.93
CA MET A 434 -26.38 -34.16 0.09
C MET A 434 -25.99 -33.65 -1.31
N ASN A 435 -24.72 -33.32 -1.55
CA ASN A 435 -24.25 -32.89 -2.85
C ASN A 435 -23.99 -34.06 -3.79
N ASP A 436 -25.04 -34.89 -3.97
CA ASP A 436 -25.12 -35.99 -4.91
C ASP A 436 -26.28 -35.76 -5.87
N ARG A 437 -26.03 -35.97 -7.16
CA ARG A 437 -27.00 -35.66 -8.23
C ARG A 437 -28.30 -36.42 -8.07
N ASP A 438 -28.22 -37.71 -7.78
CA ASP A 438 -29.39 -38.55 -7.68
C ASP A 438 -30.20 -38.25 -6.41
N VAL A 439 -29.52 -37.95 -5.31
CA VAL A 439 -30.12 -37.52 -4.05
C VAL A 439 -30.89 -36.21 -4.26
N ILE A 440 -30.27 -35.22 -4.87
CA ILE A 440 -30.88 -33.90 -5.14
C ILE A 440 -32.10 -34.08 -6.08
N LEU A 441 -31.95 -34.75 -7.23
CA LEU A 441 -33.01 -34.90 -8.19
C LEU A 441 -34.24 -35.69 -7.65
N LYS A 442 -33.98 -36.72 -6.84
CA LYS A 442 -35.04 -37.48 -6.16
C LYS A 442 -35.83 -36.62 -5.17
N ARG A 443 -35.15 -35.73 -4.47
CA ARG A 443 -35.76 -34.78 -3.52
C ARG A 443 -36.59 -33.70 -4.24
N LEU A 444 -36.12 -33.18 -5.36
CA LEU A 444 -36.84 -32.20 -6.17
C LEU A 444 -38.13 -32.76 -6.70
N LYS A 445 -38.12 -34.01 -7.23
CA LYS A 445 -39.32 -34.71 -7.70
C LYS A 445 -40.37 -34.92 -6.62
N ARG A 446 -39.96 -35.29 -5.39
CA ARG A 446 -40.89 -35.50 -4.27
C ARG A 446 -41.58 -34.21 -3.79
N LYS A 447 -40.88 -33.05 -3.82
CA LYS A 447 -41.48 -31.76 -3.44
C LYS A 447 -42.52 -31.30 -4.49
N LYS A 448 -42.31 -31.59 -5.76
CA LYS A 448 -43.25 -31.23 -6.84
C LYS A 448 -44.56 -31.99 -6.72
N ILE A 449 -44.52 -33.32 -6.52
CA ILE A 449 -45.72 -34.18 -6.34
C ILE A 449 -46.59 -33.65 -5.16
N LYS A 450 -45.95 -33.17 -4.07
CA LYS A 450 -46.71 -32.61 -2.93
C LYS A 450 -47.32 -31.21 -3.22
N LYS A 451 -46.81 -30.46 -4.22
CA LYS A 451 -47.33 -29.15 -4.59
C LYS A 451 -48.50 -29.28 -5.58
N ASP A 452 -48.45 -30.29 -6.42
CA ASP A 452 -49.52 -30.58 -7.44
C ASP A 452 -50.73 -31.32 -6.81
N CYS A 453 -50.57 -31.83 -5.56
CA CYS A 453 -51.64 -32.50 -4.80
C CYS A 453 -52.30 -31.57 -3.73
N ARG A 454 -52.00 -30.30 -3.74
CA ARG A 454 -52.64 -29.25 -2.94
C ARG A 454 -53.30 -28.21 -3.86
#